data_a74fd3d1f19ef223e34b993ffeb71fca
#
_entry.id   a74fd3d1f19ef223e34b993ffeb71fca
#
_cell.length_a   1.000
_cell.length_b   1.000
_cell.length_c   1.000
_cell.angle_alpha   90.00
_cell.angle_beta   90.00
_cell.angle_gamma   90.00
#
_symmetry.space_group_name_H-M   'P 1'
#
loop_
_entity.id
_entity.type
_entity.pdbx_description
1 polymer ?
#
loop_
_entity_poly.entity_id
_entity_poly.type
_entity_poly.pdbx_seq_one_letter_code
_entity_poly.pdbx_strand_id
1 'polypeptide(L)'
;TVKADTYLINPAGDWTLGGLDADSGLSGRKLVVDAYGPNVPIGGGSFSGKDYTKVDRSGAYMARKIAVDLLKYHHSQEVMVKLAYAIGIAEPVMALAIIDGEGHDLLSSNYLDYDLSPQGIRLALGLDNYHFVDFSTWGHFGRHDLSASWC
;
A
#
# COMPACT_ATOMS: atom_id res chain seq x y z
N THR A 1 18.28 21.91 9.32
CA THR A 1 17.60 21.91 8.01
C THR A 1 17.89 20.57 7.36
N VAL A 2 16.87 19.75 7.16
CA VAL A 2 17.00 18.49 6.42
C VAL A 2 17.10 18.86 4.93
N LYS A 3 18.17 18.41 4.27
CA LYS A 3 18.32 18.52 2.82
C LYS A 3 17.73 17.27 2.18
N ALA A 4 16.86 17.43 1.20
CA ALA A 4 16.40 16.32 0.38
C ALA A 4 17.42 16.03 -0.73
N ASP A 5 17.71 14.78 -0.98
CA ASP A 5 18.63 14.34 -2.04
C ASP A 5 17.93 14.34 -3.41
N THR A 6 16.60 14.15 -3.42
CA THR A 6 15.78 14.11 -4.64
C THR A 6 14.51 14.91 -4.45
N TYR A 7 14.13 15.66 -5.47
CA TYR A 7 12.88 16.42 -5.53
C TYR A 7 12.02 15.88 -6.67
N LEU A 8 10.80 15.46 -6.36
CA LEU A 8 9.77 15.07 -7.32
C LEU A 8 8.73 16.18 -7.38
N ILE A 9 8.76 17.00 -8.43
CA ILE A 9 7.86 18.15 -8.59
C ILE A 9 6.90 17.85 -9.72
N ASN A 10 5.60 17.74 -9.40
CA ASN A 10 4.53 17.46 -10.36
C ASN A 10 4.86 16.33 -11.36
N PRO A 11 5.31 15.14 -10.93
CA PRO A 11 5.77 14.10 -11.85
C PRO A 11 4.67 13.57 -12.77
N ALA A 12 3.41 13.82 -12.43
CA ALA A 12 2.24 13.48 -13.27
C ALA A 12 1.80 14.64 -14.20
N GLY A 13 2.54 15.77 -14.21
CA GLY A 13 2.19 16.98 -14.95
C GLY A 13 1.42 18.00 -14.13
N ASP A 14 1.05 19.10 -14.76
CA ASP A 14 0.40 20.22 -14.09
C ASP A 14 -1.05 19.91 -13.72
N TRP A 15 -1.46 20.44 -12.58
CA TRP A 15 -2.84 20.35 -12.08
C TRP A 15 -3.65 21.52 -12.61
N THR A 16 -4.66 21.25 -13.42
CA THR A 16 -5.47 22.29 -14.08
C THR A 16 -6.85 22.49 -13.47
N LEU A 17 -7.30 21.56 -12.63
CA LEU A 17 -8.61 21.57 -11.99
C LEU A 17 -8.44 21.52 -10.47
N GLY A 18 -9.11 22.40 -9.74
CA GLY A 18 -9.05 22.46 -8.28
C GLY A 18 -10.43 22.62 -7.65
N GLY A 19 -10.45 22.70 -6.31
CA GLY A 19 -11.67 22.91 -5.54
C GLY A 19 -12.64 21.73 -5.59
N LEU A 20 -13.92 22.01 -5.42
CA LEU A 20 -14.98 21.00 -5.35
C LEU A 20 -15.16 20.21 -6.66
N ASP A 21 -14.82 20.79 -7.80
CA ASP A 21 -14.89 20.12 -9.10
C ASP A 21 -13.82 19.04 -9.24
N ALA A 22 -12.68 19.17 -8.54
CA ALA A 22 -11.64 18.16 -8.51
C ALA A 22 -11.95 17.06 -7.49
N ASP A 23 -12.31 17.45 -6.26
CA ASP A 23 -12.62 16.54 -5.17
C ASP A 23 -13.49 17.24 -4.11
N SER A 24 -14.74 16.87 -4.05
CA SER A 24 -15.67 17.38 -3.03
C SER A 24 -15.51 16.70 -1.66
N GLY A 25 -14.73 15.61 -1.59
CA GLY A 25 -14.58 14.80 -0.40
C GLY A 25 -15.83 13.99 -0.04
N LEU A 26 -15.68 12.94 0.73
CA LEU A 26 -16.78 12.11 1.23
C LEU A 26 -16.48 11.59 2.64
N SER A 27 -17.54 11.44 3.44
CA SER A 27 -17.45 10.76 4.75
C SER A 27 -17.36 9.24 4.62
N GLY A 28 -16.79 8.58 5.63
CA GLY A 28 -16.68 7.11 5.70
C GLY A 28 -15.69 6.51 4.71
N ARG A 29 -14.74 7.29 4.18
CA ARG A 29 -13.74 6.83 3.22
C ARG A 29 -12.32 6.75 3.79
N LYS A 30 -12.19 6.67 5.11
CA LYS A 30 -10.92 6.49 5.82
C LYS A 30 -10.92 5.17 6.59
N LEU A 31 -11.50 4.13 6.00
CA LEU A 31 -11.76 2.83 6.65
C LEU A 31 -10.49 2.16 7.17
N VAL A 32 -9.37 2.32 6.49
CA VAL A 32 -8.10 1.74 6.93
C VAL A 32 -7.56 2.47 8.15
N VAL A 33 -7.66 3.80 8.18
CA VAL A 33 -7.31 4.60 9.37
C VAL A 33 -8.21 4.21 10.55
N ASP A 34 -9.50 4.03 10.31
CA ASP A 34 -10.46 3.61 11.32
C ASP A 34 -10.14 2.21 11.87
N ALA A 35 -9.66 1.29 11.02
CA ALA A 35 -9.31 -0.08 11.40
C ALA A 35 -7.99 -0.20 12.16
N TYR A 36 -6.96 0.54 11.75
CA TYR A 36 -5.61 0.41 12.31
C TYR A 36 -5.20 1.56 13.23
N GLY A 37 -5.97 2.64 13.25
CA GLY A 37 -5.67 3.82 14.06
C GLY A 37 -4.42 4.58 13.61
N PRO A 38 -3.88 5.44 14.47
CA PRO A 38 -2.79 6.35 14.11
C PRO A 38 -1.42 5.67 14.02
N ASN A 39 -1.26 4.45 14.51
CA ASN A 39 0.03 3.74 14.56
C ASN A 39 0.47 3.23 13.18
N VAL A 40 -0.47 3.03 12.27
CA VAL A 40 -0.19 2.57 10.92
C VAL A 40 -0.36 3.74 9.95
N PRO A 41 0.74 4.31 9.41
CA PRO A 41 0.65 5.41 8.48
C PRO A 41 0.01 4.93 7.18
N ILE A 42 -0.98 5.68 6.70
CA ILE A 42 -1.69 5.39 5.47
C ILE A 42 -2.01 6.68 4.71
N GLY A 43 -1.91 6.63 3.38
CA GLY A 43 -2.27 7.72 2.49
C GLY A 43 -3.76 7.68 2.11
N GLY A 44 -4.09 7.12 0.94
CA GLY A 44 -5.46 6.93 0.49
C GLY A 44 -6.14 5.76 1.20
N GLY A 45 -6.73 5.99 2.38
CA GLY A 45 -7.29 4.95 3.25
C GLY A 45 -8.57 4.27 2.77
N SER A 46 -9.13 4.65 1.62
CA SER A 46 -10.31 4.00 1.02
C SER A 46 -9.89 2.91 0.05
N PHE A 47 -10.37 1.71 0.23
CA PHE A 47 -10.14 0.57 -0.66
C PHE A 47 -11.36 0.23 -1.51
N SER A 48 -12.51 0.05 -0.88
CA SER A 48 -13.76 -0.23 -1.57
C SER A 48 -14.11 0.88 -2.56
N GLY A 49 -14.56 0.50 -3.75
CA GLY A 49 -14.80 1.43 -4.86
C GLY A 49 -13.57 1.76 -5.72
N LYS A 50 -12.38 1.30 -5.33
CA LYS A 50 -11.16 1.39 -6.14
C LYS A 50 -10.85 0.05 -6.80
N ASP A 51 -10.51 0.06 -8.07
CA ASP A 51 -9.93 -1.10 -8.74
C ASP A 51 -8.45 -1.28 -8.37
N TYR A 52 -7.83 -2.37 -8.80
CA TYR A 52 -6.45 -2.71 -8.48
C TYR A 52 -5.39 -1.77 -9.12
N THR A 53 -5.77 -0.93 -10.07
CA THR A 53 -4.87 0.07 -10.65
C THR A 53 -4.59 1.22 -9.69
N LYS A 54 -5.41 1.37 -8.65
CA LYS A 54 -5.24 2.38 -7.61
C LYS A 54 -4.27 1.83 -6.54
N VAL A 55 -3.07 2.36 -6.52
CA VAL A 55 -2.00 1.94 -5.60
C VAL A 55 -2.36 2.13 -4.12
N ASP A 56 -3.26 3.05 -3.80
CA ASP A 56 -3.83 3.15 -2.45
C ASP A 56 -4.41 1.81 -1.97
N ARG A 57 -5.02 1.04 -2.87
CA ARG A 57 -5.54 -0.30 -2.56
C ARG A 57 -4.48 -1.37 -2.77
N SER A 58 -3.95 -1.50 -3.98
CA SER A 58 -3.01 -2.56 -4.33
C SER A 58 -1.71 -2.50 -3.53
N GLY A 59 -1.17 -1.29 -3.30
CA GLY A 59 0.02 -1.09 -2.48
C GLY A 59 -0.19 -1.45 -1.01
N ALA A 60 -1.37 -1.17 -0.45
CA ALA A 60 -1.69 -1.59 0.92
C ALA A 60 -1.81 -3.12 1.04
N TYR A 61 -2.38 -3.79 0.04
CA TYR A 61 -2.43 -5.25 -0.01
C TYR A 61 -1.03 -5.86 -0.11
N MET A 62 -0.16 -5.26 -0.96
CA MET A 62 1.22 -5.69 -1.08
C MET A 62 2.02 -5.44 0.20
N ALA A 63 1.86 -4.30 0.84
CA ALA A 63 2.49 -4.04 2.13
C ALA A 63 2.09 -5.08 3.19
N ARG A 64 0.80 -5.48 3.21
CA ARG A 64 0.32 -6.55 4.09
C ARG A 64 0.95 -7.90 3.73
N LYS A 65 1.01 -8.25 2.44
CA LYS A 65 1.64 -9.49 1.98
C LYS A 65 3.10 -9.58 2.44
N ILE A 66 3.87 -8.53 2.18
CA ILE A 66 5.27 -8.43 2.59
C ILE A 66 5.41 -8.56 4.12
N ALA A 67 4.55 -7.86 4.89
CA ALA A 67 4.60 -7.94 6.34
C ALA A 67 4.35 -9.37 6.85
N VAL A 68 3.38 -10.08 6.28
CA VAL A 68 3.09 -11.47 6.63
C VAL A 68 4.25 -12.40 6.26
N ASP A 69 4.87 -12.22 5.09
CA ASP A 69 5.99 -13.04 4.64
C ASP A 69 7.24 -12.82 5.52
N LEU A 70 7.57 -11.57 5.82
CA LEU A 70 8.69 -11.22 6.69
C LEU A 70 8.48 -11.73 8.12
N LEU A 71 7.27 -11.60 8.65
CA LEU A 71 6.91 -12.10 9.97
C LEU A 71 7.13 -13.61 10.08
N LYS A 72 6.74 -14.36 9.05
CA LYS A 72 6.94 -15.81 9.00
C LYS A 72 8.41 -16.17 8.80
N TYR A 73 9.11 -15.46 7.91
CA TYR A 73 10.51 -15.75 7.57
C TYR A 73 11.44 -15.49 8.76
N HIS A 74 11.26 -14.36 9.45
CA HIS A 74 12.09 -13.99 10.60
C HIS A 74 11.60 -14.56 11.93
N HIS A 75 10.44 -15.21 11.97
CA HIS A 75 9.77 -15.61 13.20
C HIS A 75 9.62 -14.46 14.20
N SER A 76 9.40 -13.24 13.67
CA SER A 76 9.27 -12.00 14.43
C SER A 76 7.89 -11.88 15.09
N GLN A 77 7.79 -10.97 16.07
CA GLN A 77 6.53 -10.72 16.77
C GLN A 77 5.71 -9.64 16.07
N GLU A 78 6.39 -8.65 15.50
CA GLU A 78 5.76 -7.51 14.84
C GLU A 78 6.50 -7.12 13.57
N VAL A 79 5.76 -6.90 12.50
CA VAL A 79 6.29 -6.33 11.25
C VAL A 79 5.36 -5.25 10.74
N MET A 80 5.91 -4.06 10.49
CA MET A 80 5.24 -2.97 9.81
C MET A 80 5.94 -2.68 8.48
N VAL A 81 5.19 -2.67 7.39
CA VAL A 81 5.71 -2.32 6.06
C VAL A 81 5.12 -0.99 5.60
N LYS A 82 5.98 -0.12 5.09
CA LYS A 82 5.63 1.19 4.53
C LYS A 82 6.08 1.26 3.09
N LEU A 83 5.14 1.48 2.18
CA LEU A 83 5.39 1.72 0.77
C LEU A 83 4.92 3.15 0.42
N ALA A 84 5.76 3.92 -0.26
CA ALA A 84 5.39 5.25 -0.74
C ALA A 84 5.54 5.31 -2.25
N TYR A 85 4.54 5.91 -2.90
CA TYR A 85 4.50 6.09 -4.35
C TYR A 85 4.29 7.55 -4.70
N ALA A 86 4.84 7.97 -5.83
CA ALA A 86 4.58 9.27 -6.42
C ALA A 86 3.79 9.07 -7.73
N ILE A 87 2.71 9.81 -7.92
CA ILE A 87 1.89 9.72 -9.12
C ILE A 87 2.76 10.05 -10.36
N GLY A 88 2.67 9.21 -11.39
CA GLY A 88 3.50 9.34 -12.60
C GLY A 88 4.82 8.56 -12.55
N ILE A 89 5.15 7.92 -11.41
CA ILE A 89 6.33 7.07 -11.25
C ILE A 89 5.87 5.67 -10.87
N ALA A 90 6.26 4.66 -11.64
CA ALA A 90 5.83 3.28 -11.41
C ALA A 90 6.49 2.67 -10.17
N GLU A 91 7.78 2.91 -9.98
CA GLU A 91 8.52 2.37 -8.86
C GLU A 91 8.20 3.10 -7.56
N PRO A 92 8.16 2.41 -6.42
CA PRO A 92 8.00 3.08 -5.14
C PRO A 92 9.19 4.00 -4.86
N VAL A 93 8.92 5.17 -4.29
CA VAL A 93 9.95 6.12 -3.85
C VAL A 93 10.50 5.77 -2.47
N MET A 94 9.83 4.89 -1.75
CA MET A 94 10.27 4.33 -0.48
C MET A 94 9.60 2.97 -0.27
N ALA A 95 10.39 2.00 0.19
CA ALA A 95 9.89 0.72 0.70
C ALA A 95 10.69 0.36 1.96
N LEU A 96 10.03 0.37 3.11
CA LEU A 96 10.64 0.16 4.43
C LEU A 96 9.89 -0.93 5.17
N ALA A 97 10.59 -1.90 5.72
CA ALA A 97 10.07 -2.81 6.74
C ALA A 97 10.64 -2.43 8.11
N ILE A 98 9.81 -2.46 9.13
CA ILE A 98 10.20 -2.37 10.53
C ILE A 98 9.88 -3.72 11.15
N ILE A 99 10.91 -4.46 11.53
CA ILE A 99 10.84 -5.82 12.08
C ILE A 99 11.27 -5.74 13.55
N ASP A 100 10.36 -6.02 14.46
CA ASP A 100 10.60 -5.93 15.91
C ASP A 100 11.29 -4.61 16.34
N GLY A 101 10.93 -3.51 15.68
CA GLY A 101 11.46 -2.16 15.93
C GLY A 101 12.69 -1.76 15.10
N GLU A 102 13.31 -2.68 14.35
CA GLU A 102 14.45 -2.39 13.48
C GLU A 102 14.00 -2.11 12.03
N GLY A 103 14.51 -1.02 11.46
CA GLY A 103 14.17 -0.57 10.10
C GLY A 103 15.07 -1.21 9.03
N HIS A 104 14.47 -1.74 7.97
CA HIS A 104 15.15 -2.36 6.83
C HIS A 104 14.65 -1.74 5.52
N ASP A 105 15.56 -1.17 4.74
CA ASP A 105 15.25 -0.65 3.41
C ASP A 105 15.05 -1.83 2.43
N LEU A 106 13.85 -1.97 1.91
CA LEU A 106 13.49 -3.05 1.00
C LEU A 106 13.94 -2.80 -0.45
N LEU A 107 14.24 -1.54 -0.82
CA LEU A 107 14.71 -1.21 -2.17
C LEU A 107 16.20 -1.53 -2.37
N SER A 108 17.00 -1.43 -1.31
CA SER A 108 18.44 -1.69 -1.35
C SER A 108 18.82 -3.10 -0.91
N SER A 109 17.90 -3.83 -0.31
CA SER A 109 18.14 -5.16 0.23
C SER A 109 17.51 -6.24 -0.66
N ASN A 110 18.21 -7.36 -0.85
CA ASN A 110 17.66 -8.55 -1.49
C ASN A 110 16.65 -9.31 -0.58
N TYR A 111 15.97 -8.59 0.30
CA TYR A 111 15.02 -9.18 1.23
C TYR A 111 13.79 -9.76 0.55
N LEU A 112 13.41 -9.22 -0.59
CA LEU A 112 12.19 -9.61 -1.29
C LEU A 112 12.42 -9.60 -2.79
N ASP A 113 12.01 -10.67 -3.44
CA ASP A 113 11.99 -10.80 -4.90
C ASP A 113 10.62 -10.38 -5.46
N TYR A 114 10.14 -9.20 -5.03
CA TYR A 114 8.87 -8.65 -5.50
C TYR A 114 9.10 -7.40 -6.35
N ASP A 115 8.53 -7.43 -7.55
CA ASP A 115 8.32 -6.22 -8.34
C ASP A 115 7.23 -5.37 -7.67
N LEU A 116 7.62 -4.24 -7.10
CA LEU A 116 6.73 -3.32 -6.37
C LEU A 116 6.08 -2.27 -7.29
N SER A 117 6.30 -2.33 -8.59
CA SER A 117 5.51 -1.54 -9.54
C SER A 117 4.02 -1.93 -9.46
N PRO A 118 3.08 -1.04 -9.85
CA PRO A 118 1.65 -1.39 -9.88
C PRO A 118 1.35 -2.65 -10.69
N GLN A 119 2.07 -2.87 -11.78
CA GLN A 119 1.94 -4.07 -12.60
C GLN A 119 2.51 -5.31 -11.89
N GLY A 120 3.67 -5.19 -11.25
CA GLY A 120 4.28 -6.26 -10.46
C GLY A 120 3.38 -6.69 -9.31
N ILE A 121 2.81 -5.74 -8.58
CA ILE A 121 1.85 -6.01 -7.50
C ILE A 121 0.62 -6.76 -8.01
N ARG A 122 0.04 -6.32 -9.14
CA ARG A 122 -1.10 -6.99 -9.78
C ARG A 122 -0.81 -8.47 -10.02
N LEU A 123 0.36 -8.76 -10.60
CA LEU A 123 0.78 -10.13 -10.93
C LEU A 123 1.11 -10.93 -9.66
N ALA A 124 1.90 -10.38 -8.75
CA ALA A 124 2.32 -11.04 -7.52
C ALA A 124 1.15 -11.44 -6.62
N LEU A 125 0.14 -10.59 -6.54
CA LEU A 125 -1.06 -10.83 -5.73
C LEU A 125 -2.17 -11.54 -6.51
N GLY A 126 -2.07 -11.69 -7.84
CA GLY A 126 -3.11 -12.29 -8.68
C GLY A 126 -4.42 -11.51 -8.65
N LEU A 127 -4.35 -10.17 -8.65
CA LEU A 127 -5.51 -9.31 -8.38
C LEU A 127 -6.65 -9.46 -9.39
N ASP A 128 -6.38 -9.98 -10.58
CA ASP A 128 -7.42 -10.23 -11.59
C ASP A 128 -8.35 -11.39 -11.23
N ASN A 129 -7.95 -12.24 -10.29
CA ASN A 129 -8.69 -13.44 -9.92
C ASN A 129 -9.71 -13.22 -8.79
N TYR A 130 -9.78 -11.99 -8.25
CA TYR A 130 -10.64 -11.70 -7.10
C TYR A 130 -11.85 -10.85 -7.46
N HIS A 131 -12.98 -11.19 -6.86
CA HIS A 131 -14.17 -10.34 -6.84
C HIS A 131 -14.04 -9.36 -5.68
N PHE A 132 -13.65 -8.12 -5.97
CA PHE A 132 -13.35 -7.13 -4.93
C PHE A 132 -14.54 -6.76 -4.03
N VAL A 133 -15.77 -7.03 -4.46
CA VAL A 133 -16.96 -6.84 -3.63
C VAL A 133 -16.94 -7.73 -2.38
N ASP A 134 -16.30 -8.90 -2.46
CA ASP A 134 -16.23 -9.84 -1.33
C ASP A 134 -15.41 -9.29 -0.17
N PHE A 135 -14.43 -8.40 -0.49
CA PHE A 135 -13.62 -7.70 0.51
C PHE A 135 -14.26 -6.45 1.08
N SER A 136 -15.42 -6.03 0.58
CA SER A 136 -16.15 -4.86 1.11
C SER A 136 -16.93 -5.18 2.39
N THR A 137 -17.10 -6.46 2.70
CA THR A 137 -17.79 -6.94 3.89
C THR A 137 -16.79 -7.54 4.87
N TRP A 138 -16.78 -7.07 6.11
CA TRP A 138 -15.95 -7.56 7.21
C TRP A 138 -14.44 -7.36 7.05
N GLY A 139 -14.02 -6.46 6.16
CA GLY A 139 -12.64 -6.02 6.04
C GLY A 139 -11.84 -6.69 4.92
N HIS A 140 -10.64 -6.17 4.72
CA HIS A 140 -9.75 -6.51 3.60
C HIS A 140 -8.59 -7.42 4.01
N PHE A 141 -8.34 -7.59 5.31
CA PHE A 141 -7.21 -8.31 5.86
C PHE A 141 -7.69 -9.38 6.86
N GLY A 142 -6.89 -10.43 7.04
CA GLY A 142 -7.23 -11.52 7.94
C GLY A 142 -8.43 -12.36 7.48
N ARG A 143 -8.80 -12.30 6.22
CA ARG A 143 -9.93 -13.00 5.61
C ARG A 143 -9.51 -14.35 5.03
N HIS A 144 -9.25 -15.30 5.91
CA HIS A 144 -8.84 -16.66 5.49
C HIS A 144 -9.89 -17.37 4.65
N ASP A 145 -11.16 -16.98 4.78
CA ASP A 145 -12.28 -17.49 3.99
C ASP A 145 -12.19 -17.11 2.49
N LEU A 146 -11.50 -16.02 2.15
CA LEU A 146 -11.32 -15.57 0.77
C LEU A 146 -10.02 -16.08 0.14
N SER A 147 -9.18 -16.79 0.89
CA SER A 147 -7.90 -17.35 0.42
C SER A 147 -7.02 -16.34 -0.32
N ALA A 148 -7.09 -15.07 0.06
CA ALA A 148 -6.31 -14.01 -0.57
C ALA A 148 -4.83 -14.12 -0.20
N SER A 149 -3.95 -13.85 -1.17
CA SER A 149 -2.51 -14.01 -1.01
C SER A 149 -1.87 -13.10 0.06
N TRP A 150 -2.59 -12.07 0.49
CA TRP A 150 -2.20 -11.11 1.54
C TRP A 150 -2.87 -11.35 2.90
N CYS A 151 -3.61 -12.44 3.09
CA CYS A 151 -4.30 -12.77 4.35
C CYS A 151 -3.45 -13.60 5.31
#